data_9bd8ca3fcae4f7c374cddc6117df4c87
#
_entry.id   9bd8ca3fcae4f7c374cddc6117df4c87
#
_cell.length_a   1.000
_cell.length_b   1.000
_cell.length_c   1.000
_cell.angle_alpha   90.00
_cell.angle_beta   90.00
_cell.angle_gamma   90.00
#
_symmetry.space_group_name_H-M   'P 1'
#
loop_
_entity.id
_entity.type
_entity.pdbx_description
1 polymer ?
#
loop_
_entity_poly.entity_id
_entity_poly.type
_entity_poly.pdbx_seq_one_letter_code
_entity_poly.pdbx_strand_id
1 'polypeptide(L)'
;MSNDTKLPVIFWMHGGGFIAGDKQYKNQLLSRIAEQGYIIVNVNYALAPQYKYPTPLVQLNQAVKFIKENKHELPIDFDQVVIGGDSAGAQLTSQYVAMQTNEDLRDEMHFEQQFKPSQIKAAVFFGGFYNMKTVRATEFPRIQLFMKSYTGTSHWETDFKNLSQMSTLNQVTHEYPPTFLSVGDADPFYSQNKEFAQGLKAENIPVDTLFYDGSHHLHHQYQ
;
A
#
# COMPACT_ATOMS: atom_id res chain seq x y z
N MET A 1 -24.21 29.38 5.69
CA MET A 1 -23.04 29.39 4.82
C MET A 1 -22.78 27.96 4.45
N SER A 2 -23.07 27.55 3.21
CA SER A 2 -22.82 26.19 2.72
C SER A 2 -21.31 26.02 2.59
N ASN A 3 -20.71 25.22 3.46
CA ASN A 3 -19.32 24.86 3.35
C ASN A 3 -19.22 23.76 2.26
N ASP A 4 -19.27 24.15 0.99
CA ASP A 4 -19.10 23.26 -0.16
C ASP A 4 -17.63 22.88 -0.43
N THR A 5 -16.74 23.13 0.54
CA THR A 5 -15.32 22.82 0.40
C THR A 5 -15.12 21.31 0.56
N LYS A 6 -14.86 20.65 -0.54
CA LYS A 6 -14.45 19.23 -0.53
C LYS A 6 -13.00 19.13 -0.09
N LEU A 7 -12.69 18.04 0.62
CA LEU A 7 -11.37 17.75 1.16
C LEU A 7 -10.74 16.54 0.44
N PRO A 8 -9.41 16.53 0.26
CA PRO A 8 -8.70 15.37 -0.24
C PRO A 8 -8.88 14.18 0.70
N VAL A 9 -8.83 12.97 0.14
CA VAL A 9 -9.02 11.73 0.91
C VAL A 9 -7.77 10.86 0.88
N ILE A 10 -7.47 10.27 2.02
CA ILE A 10 -6.42 9.26 2.17
C ILE A 10 -7.06 7.92 2.53
N PHE A 11 -6.85 6.90 1.69
CA PHE A 11 -7.15 5.52 2.01
C PHE A 11 -5.92 4.86 2.61
N TRP A 12 -6.06 4.29 3.79
CA TRP A 12 -4.95 3.68 4.52
C TRP A 12 -5.23 2.23 4.89
N MET A 13 -4.24 1.35 4.72
CA MET A 13 -4.26 -0.03 5.20
C MET A 13 -3.13 -0.27 6.20
N HIS A 14 -3.47 -0.93 7.31
CA HIS A 14 -2.52 -1.23 8.40
C HIS A 14 -1.57 -2.39 8.05
N GLY A 15 -0.42 -2.43 8.72
CA GLY A 15 0.51 -3.54 8.70
C GLY A 15 0.05 -4.75 9.53
N GLY A 16 0.97 -5.70 9.76
CA GLY A 16 0.72 -6.90 10.55
C GLY A 16 0.93 -8.20 9.80
N GLY A 17 1.75 -8.19 8.72
CA GLY A 17 2.15 -9.40 7.98
C GLY A 17 0.99 -10.17 7.36
N PHE A 18 -0.12 -9.51 7.05
CA PHE A 18 -1.38 -10.06 6.55
C PHE A 18 -2.15 -10.95 7.55
N ILE A 19 -1.58 -11.29 8.70
CA ILE A 19 -2.13 -12.25 9.67
C ILE A 19 -2.57 -11.59 10.99
N ALA A 20 -2.26 -10.34 11.18
CA ALA A 20 -2.53 -9.57 12.39
C ALA A 20 -2.72 -8.09 12.06
N GLY A 21 -3.03 -7.31 13.07
CA GLY A 21 -3.18 -5.87 12.94
C GLY A 21 -4.63 -5.42 13.05
N ASP A 22 -4.77 -4.13 13.28
CA ASP A 22 -6.06 -3.44 13.29
C ASP A 22 -5.84 -1.97 12.89
N LYS A 23 -6.81 -1.40 12.21
CA LYS A 23 -6.78 0.00 11.77
C LYS A 23 -6.52 0.99 12.91
N GLN A 24 -6.94 0.64 14.15
CA GLN A 24 -6.77 1.50 15.33
C GLN A 24 -5.30 1.78 15.67
N TYR A 25 -4.37 0.89 15.29
CA TYR A 25 -2.95 1.03 15.63
C TYR A 25 -2.29 2.28 15.02
N LYS A 26 -2.85 2.83 13.96
CA LYS A 26 -2.36 4.05 13.32
C LYS A 26 -3.22 5.28 13.57
N ASN A 27 -4.23 5.19 14.43
CA ASN A 27 -5.14 6.32 14.66
C ASN A 27 -4.40 7.60 15.09
N GLN A 28 -3.36 7.50 15.92
CA GLN A 28 -2.63 8.68 16.39
C GLN A 28 -1.94 9.42 15.22
N LEU A 29 -1.26 8.67 14.34
CA LEU A 29 -0.63 9.23 13.14
C LEU A 29 -1.68 9.80 12.19
N LEU A 30 -2.69 9.01 11.89
CA LEU A 30 -3.72 9.39 10.91
C LEU A 30 -4.57 10.56 11.37
N SER A 31 -4.84 10.69 12.67
CA SER A 31 -5.53 11.87 13.23
C SER A 31 -4.72 13.15 13.04
N ARG A 32 -3.40 13.11 13.22
CA ARG A 32 -2.53 14.27 12.97
C ARG A 32 -2.53 14.67 11.49
N ILE A 33 -2.64 13.71 10.59
CA ILE A 33 -2.77 13.98 9.15
C ILE A 33 -4.14 14.58 8.85
N ALA A 34 -5.21 14.05 9.47
CA ALA A 34 -6.56 14.57 9.30
C ALA A 34 -6.67 16.05 9.77
N GLU A 35 -5.96 16.44 10.82
CA GLU A 35 -5.87 17.83 11.29
C GLU A 35 -5.30 18.80 10.23
N GLN A 36 -4.60 18.28 9.23
CA GLN A 36 -4.08 19.07 8.10
C GLN A 36 -5.10 19.24 6.96
N GLY A 37 -6.36 18.84 7.16
CA GLY A 37 -7.43 19.03 6.18
C GLY A 37 -7.66 17.84 5.25
N TYR A 38 -7.34 16.64 5.68
CA TYR A 38 -7.60 15.40 4.93
C TYR A 38 -8.74 14.60 5.56
N ILE A 39 -9.55 13.95 4.72
CA ILE A 39 -10.45 12.90 5.17
C ILE A 39 -9.66 11.58 5.15
N ILE A 40 -9.70 10.83 6.26
CA ILE A 40 -9.01 9.55 6.39
C ILE A 40 -10.01 8.40 6.33
N VAL A 41 -9.82 7.50 5.39
CA VAL A 41 -10.51 6.21 5.30
C VAL A 41 -9.54 5.11 5.71
N ASN A 42 -9.57 4.77 6.99
CA ASN A 42 -8.67 3.77 7.57
C ASN A 42 -9.34 2.38 7.54
N VAL A 43 -8.82 1.46 6.72
CA VAL A 43 -9.49 0.23 6.31
C VAL A 43 -8.93 -0.98 7.06
N ASN A 44 -9.81 -1.74 7.73
CA ASN A 44 -9.50 -3.11 8.14
C ASN A 44 -9.73 -4.07 6.97
N TYR A 45 -8.96 -5.15 6.95
CA TYR A 45 -9.11 -6.24 6.00
C TYR A 45 -9.10 -7.59 6.71
N ALA A 46 -9.70 -8.59 6.08
CA ALA A 46 -9.75 -9.94 6.62
C ALA A 46 -8.36 -10.61 6.59
N LEU A 47 -8.00 -11.26 7.69
CA LEU A 47 -6.64 -11.73 7.93
C LEU A 47 -6.43 -13.18 7.44
N ALA A 48 -5.24 -13.44 6.94
CA ALA A 48 -4.76 -14.78 6.63
C ALA A 48 -4.48 -15.58 7.94
N PRO A 49 -4.52 -16.90 7.90
CA PRO A 49 -4.67 -17.79 6.72
C PRO A 49 -6.12 -18.04 6.27
N GLN A 50 -7.13 -17.54 7.00
CA GLN A 50 -8.54 -17.74 6.63
C GLN A 50 -8.87 -17.03 5.32
N TYR A 51 -8.33 -15.82 5.15
CA TYR A 51 -8.54 -15.00 3.97
C TYR A 51 -7.19 -14.73 3.30
N LYS A 52 -6.98 -15.41 2.18
CA LYS A 52 -5.72 -15.36 1.43
C LYS A 52 -5.77 -14.31 0.32
N TYR A 53 -4.67 -14.17 -0.39
CA TYR A 53 -4.59 -13.41 -1.62
C TYR A 53 -5.70 -13.81 -2.62
N PRO A 54 -6.39 -12.89 -3.29
CA PRO A 54 -6.25 -11.43 -3.19
C PRO A 54 -7.31 -10.77 -2.27
N THR A 55 -7.89 -11.47 -1.28
CA THR A 55 -9.03 -10.98 -0.49
C THR A 55 -8.88 -9.57 0.07
N PRO A 56 -7.75 -9.17 0.69
CA PRO A 56 -7.58 -7.80 1.19
C PRO A 56 -7.70 -6.74 0.09
N LEU A 57 -7.22 -7.02 -1.13
CA LEU A 57 -7.33 -6.11 -2.27
C LEU A 57 -8.79 -5.97 -2.75
N VAL A 58 -9.53 -7.08 -2.79
CA VAL A 58 -10.97 -7.07 -3.08
C VAL A 58 -11.71 -6.20 -2.07
N GLN A 59 -11.40 -6.36 -0.79
CA GLN A 59 -12.06 -5.60 0.28
C GLN A 59 -11.71 -4.11 0.22
N LEU A 60 -10.46 -3.75 -0.10
CA LEU A 60 -10.10 -2.34 -0.32
C LEU A 60 -10.88 -1.76 -1.49
N ASN A 61 -10.97 -2.49 -2.61
CA ASN A 61 -11.74 -2.04 -3.77
C ASN A 61 -13.24 -1.84 -3.44
N GLN A 62 -13.82 -2.76 -2.67
CA GLN A 62 -15.19 -2.65 -2.19
C GLN A 62 -15.38 -1.47 -1.23
N ALA A 63 -14.44 -1.24 -0.31
CA ALA A 63 -14.48 -0.09 0.60
C ALA A 63 -14.42 1.24 -0.17
N VAL A 64 -13.54 1.35 -1.17
CA VAL A 64 -13.46 2.52 -2.04
C VAL A 64 -14.79 2.74 -2.78
N LYS A 65 -15.33 1.69 -3.39
CA LYS A 65 -16.62 1.74 -4.09
C LYS A 65 -17.72 2.21 -3.15
N PHE A 66 -17.83 1.62 -1.97
CA PHE A 66 -18.82 2.00 -0.96
C PHE A 66 -18.77 3.49 -0.60
N ILE A 67 -17.55 4.00 -0.32
CA ILE A 67 -17.35 5.43 0.02
C ILE A 67 -17.73 6.33 -1.17
N LYS A 68 -17.43 5.94 -2.41
CA LYS A 68 -17.81 6.70 -3.60
C LYS A 68 -19.32 6.74 -3.83
N GLU A 69 -20.00 5.63 -3.60
CA GLU A 69 -21.44 5.54 -3.73
C GLU A 69 -22.18 6.35 -2.64
N ASN A 70 -21.59 6.45 -1.44
CA ASN A 70 -22.14 7.19 -0.31
C ASN A 70 -21.49 8.59 -0.14
N LYS A 71 -20.92 9.14 -1.20
CA LYS A 71 -20.18 10.43 -1.21
C LYS A 71 -20.97 11.64 -0.68
N HIS A 72 -22.29 11.56 -0.63
CA HIS A 72 -23.14 12.65 -0.14
C HIS A 72 -23.07 12.84 1.37
N GLU A 73 -22.57 11.85 2.10
CA GLU A 73 -22.43 11.91 3.57
C GLU A 73 -21.14 12.59 4.01
N LEU A 74 -20.13 12.64 3.13
CA LEU A 74 -18.80 13.18 3.43
C LEU A 74 -18.35 14.16 2.33
N PRO A 75 -17.71 15.30 2.69
CA PRO A 75 -17.25 16.30 1.73
C PRO A 75 -15.93 15.87 1.06
N ILE A 76 -15.91 14.71 0.40
CA ILE A 76 -14.72 14.14 -0.23
C ILE A 76 -14.50 14.68 -1.64
N ASP A 77 -13.27 15.10 -1.93
CA ASP A 77 -12.78 15.35 -3.29
C ASP A 77 -12.10 14.09 -3.85
N PHE A 78 -12.82 13.35 -4.68
CA PHE A 78 -12.28 12.15 -5.33
C PHE A 78 -11.32 12.44 -6.50
N ASP A 79 -11.10 13.70 -6.83
CA ASP A 79 -10.03 14.09 -7.76
C ASP A 79 -8.71 14.36 -7.04
N GLN A 80 -8.69 14.23 -5.70
CA GLN A 80 -7.52 14.39 -4.84
C GLN A 80 -7.39 13.20 -3.87
N VAL A 81 -7.03 12.06 -4.40
CA VAL A 81 -6.90 10.81 -3.65
C VAL A 81 -5.44 10.53 -3.32
N VAL A 82 -5.18 10.13 -2.09
CA VAL A 82 -3.90 9.56 -1.65
C VAL A 82 -4.16 8.12 -1.18
N ILE A 83 -3.25 7.22 -1.50
CA ILE A 83 -3.35 5.82 -1.09
C ILE A 83 -2.08 5.45 -0.34
N GLY A 84 -2.22 4.89 0.86
CA GLY A 84 -1.07 4.58 1.68
C GLY A 84 -1.26 3.43 2.64
N GLY A 85 -0.16 3.04 3.28
CA GLY A 85 -0.15 1.97 4.26
C GLY A 85 1.24 1.75 4.86
N ASP A 86 1.29 0.85 5.82
CA ASP A 86 2.52 0.47 6.49
C ASP A 86 2.77 -1.04 6.43
N SER A 87 4.03 -1.47 6.25
CA SER A 87 4.44 -2.88 6.21
C SER A 87 3.62 -3.70 5.19
N ALA A 88 2.91 -4.75 5.61
CA ALA A 88 1.99 -5.50 4.75
C ALA A 88 0.89 -4.62 4.12
N GLY A 89 0.43 -3.58 4.84
CA GLY A 89 -0.50 -2.59 4.29
C GLY A 89 0.12 -1.75 3.18
N ALA A 90 1.41 -1.42 3.28
CA ALA A 90 2.14 -0.75 2.20
C ALA A 90 2.28 -1.64 0.96
N GLN A 91 2.53 -2.95 1.14
CA GLN A 91 2.53 -3.90 0.03
C GLN A 91 1.15 -3.95 -0.64
N LEU A 92 0.08 -4.11 0.14
CA LEU A 92 -1.30 -4.17 -0.37
C LEU A 92 -1.69 -2.90 -1.11
N THR A 93 -1.42 -1.74 -0.53
CA THR A 93 -1.80 -0.46 -1.13
C THR A 93 -0.93 -0.08 -2.33
N SER A 94 0.36 -0.44 -2.33
CA SER A 94 1.21 -0.25 -3.51
C SER A 94 0.73 -1.08 -4.70
N GLN A 95 0.35 -2.34 -4.47
CA GLN A 95 -0.26 -3.19 -5.50
C GLN A 95 -1.62 -2.64 -5.93
N TYR A 96 -2.44 -2.15 -5.01
CA TYR A 96 -3.73 -1.53 -5.34
C TYR A 96 -3.56 -0.30 -6.23
N VAL A 97 -2.58 0.56 -5.95
CA VAL A 97 -2.23 1.70 -6.83
C VAL A 97 -1.84 1.19 -8.22
N ALA A 98 -1.00 0.15 -8.30
CA ALA A 98 -0.64 -0.45 -9.59
C ALA A 98 -1.88 -0.96 -10.35
N MET A 99 -2.84 -1.60 -9.66
CA MET A 99 -4.10 -2.04 -10.27
C MET A 99 -4.95 -0.89 -10.83
N GLN A 100 -4.82 0.33 -10.28
CA GLN A 100 -5.54 1.51 -10.79
C GLN A 100 -4.83 2.14 -11.99
N THR A 101 -3.51 1.96 -12.14
CA THR A 101 -2.65 2.66 -13.08
C THR A 101 -2.03 1.76 -14.16
N ASN A 102 -2.12 0.46 -14.02
CA ASN A 102 -1.66 -0.55 -14.98
C ASN A 102 -2.86 -1.39 -15.43
N GLU A 103 -3.27 -1.21 -16.69
CA GLU A 103 -4.44 -1.87 -17.28
C GLU A 103 -4.22 -3.39 -17.38
N ASP A 104 -3.04 -3.82 -17.80
CA ASP A 104 -2.73 -5.25 -17.96
C ASP A 104 -2.84 -5.99 -16.62
N LEU A 105 -2.29 -5.42 -15.54
CA LEU A 105 -2.42 -6.00 -14.20
C LEU A 105 -3.88 -6.05 -13.74
N ARG A 106 -4.63 -4.99 -13.96
CA ARG A 106 -6.04 -4.89 -13.57
C ARG A 106 -6.89 -5.93 -14.30
N ASP A 107 -6.66 -6.10 -15.59
CA ASP A 107 -7.39 -7.07 -16.41
C ASP A 107 -7.03 -8.51 -16.04
N GLU A 108 -5.74 -8.80 -15.82
CA GLU A 108 -5.28 -10.10 -15.32
C GLU A 108 -5.94 -10.47 -13.98
N MET A 109 -6.10 -9.49 -13.09
CA MET A 109 -6.71 -9.67 -11.78
C MET A 109 -8.25 -9.58 -11.79
N HIS A 110 -8.88 -9.22 -12.91
CA HIS A 110 -10.32 -9.02 -13.06
C HIS A 110 -10.92 -8.03 -12.07
N PHE A 111 -10.24 -6.88 -11.87
CA PHE A 111 -10.71 -5.83 -10.97
C PHE A 111 -11.38 -4.69 -11.71
N GLU A 112 -12.42 -4.14 -11.09
CA GLU A 112 -13.05 -2.89 -11.53
C GLU A 112 -12.18 -1.69 -11.13
N GLN A 113 -11.83 -0.84 -12.08
CA GLN A 113 -11.10 0.40 -11.80
C GLN A 113 -11.97 1.38 -11.01
N GLN A 114 -11.48 1.82 -9.87
CA GLN A 114 -12.18 2.80 -9.03
C GLN A 114 -11.69 4.23 -9.25
N PHE A 115 -10.43 4.41 -9.61
CA PHE A 115 -9.83 5.71 -9.84
C PHE A 115 -9.11 5.76 -11.19
N LYS A 116 -9.29 6.84 -11.91
CA LYS A 116 -8.38 7.17 -13.03
C LYS A 116 -7.00 7.49 -12.46
N PRO A 117 -5.90 7.23 -13.16
CA PRO A 117 -4.55 7.59 -12.70
C PRO A 117 -4.45 9.05 -12.24
N SER A 118 -5.06 9.98 -12.98
CA SER A 118 -5.05 11.41 -12.69
C SER A 118 -5.72 11.81 -11.37
N GLN A 119 -6.56 10.96 -10.78
CA GLN A 119 -7.24 11.18 -9.50
C GLN A 119 -6.36 10.81 -8.31
N ILE A 120 -5.38 9.91 -8.49
CA ILE A 120 -4.46 9.50 -7.44
C ILE A 120 -3.27 10.48 -7.45
N LYS A 121 -3.24 11.39 -6.48
CA LYS A 121 -2.24 12.47 -6.41
C LYS A 121 -0.94 12.05 -5.78
N ALA A 122 -0.98 11.06 -4.88
CA ALA A 122 0.21 10.51 -4.25
C ALA A 122 -0.03 9.10 -3.71
N ALA A 123 1.06 8.36 -3.56
CA ALA A 123 1.14 7.15 -2.77
C ALA A 123 2.11 7.35 -1.59
N VAL A 124 1.78 6.78 -0.41
CA VAL A 124 2.56 6.95 0.83
C VAL A 124 2.79 5.60 1.49
N PHE A 125 4.03 5.14 1.54
CA PHE A 125 4.34 3.80 2.04
C PHE A 125 5.42 3.82 3.10
N PHE A 126 5.15 3.14 4.23
CA PHE A 126 6.06 3.01 5.36
C PHE A 126 6.51 1.57 5.53
N GLY A 127 7.81 1.31 5.42
CA GLY A 127 8.41 0.01 5.69
C GLY A 127 7.79 -1.15 4.89
N GLY A 128 7.41 -0.90 3.65
CA GLY A 128 6.82 -1.92 2.78
C GLY A 128 7.84 -2.83 2.12
N PHE A 129 7.33 -3.82 1.37
CA PHE A 129 8.12 -4.72 0.54
C PHE A 129 7.41 -4.93 -0.81
N TYR A 130 8.16 -4.89 -1.91
CA TYR A 130 7.61 -4.67 -3.24
C TYR A 130 8.15 -5.63 -4.30
N ASN A 131 9.18 -6.42 -3.97
CA ASN A 131 9.74 -7.45 -4.82
C ASN A 131 9.65 -8.82 -4.14
N MET A 132 8.66 -9.61 -4.54
CA MET A 132 8.39 -10.91 -3.90
C MET A 132 9.47 -11.95 -4.15
N LYS A 133 10.35 -11.76 -5.14
CA LYS A 133 11.48 -12.66 -5.39
C LYS A 133 12.62 -12.48 -4.39
N THR A 134 12.78 -11.28 -3.84
CA THR A 134 13.88 -10.95 -2.93
C THR A 134 13.44 -10.78 -1.47
N VAL A 135 12.14 -10.80 -1.19
CA VAL A 135 11.61 -10.57 0.16
C VAL A 135 12.10 -11.61 1.18
N ARG A 136 12.31 -12.87 0.78
CA ARG A 136 12.88 -13.89 1.68
C ARG A 136 14.30 -13.55 2.12
N ALA A 137 15.10 -13.01 1.22
CA ALA A 137 16.49 -12.63 1.49
C ALA A 137 16.63 -11.43 2.44
N THR A 138 15.55 -10.73 2.74
CA THR A 138 15.57 -9.67 3.77
C THR A 138 15.69 -10.22 5.18
N GLU A 139 15.44 -11.50 5.36
CA GLU A 139 15.43 -12.18 6.67
C GLU A 139 14.49 -11.52 7.70
N PHE A 140 13.47 -10.79 7.21
CA PHE A 140 12.48 -10.17 8.09
C PHE A 140 11.88 -11.23 9.03
N PRO A 141 11.80 -10.97 10.35
CA PRO A 141 11.30 -11.95 11.31
C PRO A 141 9.93 -12.50 10.91
N ARG A 142 9.80 -13.83 10.83
CA ARG A 142 8.57 -14.55 10.45
C ARG A 142 8.08 -14.31 9.01
N ILE A 143 8.89 -13.77 8.11
CA ILE A 143 8.47 -13.53 6.72
C ILE A 143 7.90 -14.80 6.06
N GLN A 144 8.48 -15.96 6.36
CA GLN A 144 7.99 -17.24 5.85
C GLN A 144 6.57 -17.56 6.33
N LEU A 145 6.28 -17.28 7.61
CA LEU A 145 4.92 -17.47 8.16
C LEU A 145 3.92 -16.55 7.48
N PHE A 146 4.27 -15.28 7.31
CA PHE A 146 3.41 -14.27 6.70
C PHE A 146 3.08 -14.64 5.24
N MET A 147 4.10 -14.92 4.46
CA MET A 147 3.94 -15.25 3.06
C MET A 147 3.21 -16.58 2.85
N LYS A 148 3.56 -17.62 3.64
CA LYS A 148 2.84 -18.90 3.61
C LYS A 148 1.35 -18.73 3.95
N SER A 149 1.05 -17.94 4.97
CA SER A 149 -0.34 -17.71 5.38
C SER A 149 -1.13 -16.98 4.30
N TYR A 150 -0.54 -15.98 3.68
CA TYR A 150 -1.20 -15.13 2.70
C TYR A 150 -1.32 -15.79 1.32
N THR A 151 -0.27 -16.46 0.84
CA THR A 151 -0.25 -17.16 -0.46
C THR A 151 -0.84 -18.56 -0.41
N GLY A 152 -0.80 -19.20 0.77
CA GLY A 152 -1.24 -20.59 0.95
C GLY A 152 -0.15 -21.64 0.73
N THR A 153 1.08 -21.23 0.39
CA THR A 153 2.21 -22.15 0.18
C THR A 153 3.49 -21.64 0.83
N SER A 154 4.34 -22.54 1.34
CA SER A 154 5.65 -22.20 1.88
C SER A 154 6.72 -21.96 0.81
N HIS A 155 6.47 -22.42 -0.41
CA HIS A 155 7.33 -22.24 -1.58
C HIS A 155 6.70 -21.21 -2.52
N TRP A 156 6.32 -20.04 -1.99
CA TRP A 156 5.56 -19.04 -2.75
C TRP A 156 6.31 -18.53 -3.98
N GLU A 157 7.64 -18.53 -3.94
CA GLU A 157 8.46 -18.09 -5.06
C GLU A 157 8.31 -18.95 -6.32
N THR A 158 7.96 -20.24 -6.15
CA THR A 158 7.81 -21.21 -7.23
C THR A 158 6.37 -21.68 -7.45
N ASP A 159 5.61 -21.83 -6.36
CA ASP A 159 4.31 -22.54 -6.40
C ASP A 159 3.12 -21.57 -6.41
N PHE A 160 3.34 -20.30 -6.07
CA PHE A 160 2.27 -19.31 -6.06
C PHE A 160 2.18 -18.61 -7.43
N LYS A 161 1.15 -18.96 -8.18
CA LYS A 161 0.97 -18.50 -9.57
C LYS A 161 0.88 -16.99 -9.74
N ASN A 162 0.37 -16.28 -8.72
CA ASN A 162 0.12 -14.85 -8.76
C ASN A 162 1.26 -14.03 -8.13
N LEU A 163 2.45 -14.61 -8.01
CA LEU A 163 3.59 -13.93 -7.39
C LEU A 163 3.98 -12.64 -8.11
N SER A 164 3.91 -12.67 -9.45
CA SER A 164 4.19 -11.50 -10.29
C SER A 164 3.24 -10.34 -10.00
N GLN A 165 1.97 -10.63 -9.78
CA GLN A 165 0.96 -9.62 -9.44
C GLN A 165 1.28 -8.94 -8.10
N MET A 166 1.80 -9.68 -7.11
CA MET A 166 2.20 -9.15 -5.80
C MET A 166 3.49 -8.32 -5.85
N SER A 167 4.35 -8.54 -6.83
CA SER A 167 5.61 -7.82 -6.98
C SER A 167 5.36 -6.45 -7.61
N THR A 168 4.92 -5.47 -6.79
CA THR A 168 4.58 -4.11 -7.26
C THR A 168 5.72 -3.46 -8.05
N LEU A 169 6.97 -3.75 -7.70
CA LEU A 169 8.14 -3.28 -8.44
C LEU A 169 8.05 -3.52 -9.96
N ASN A 170 7.49 -4.67 -10.36
CA ASN A 170 7.37 -5.06 -11.76
C ASN A 170 6.05 -4.61 -12.41
N GLN A 171 5.18 -3.96 -11.64
CA GLN A 171 3.85 -3.53 -12.07
C GLN A 171 3.73 -2.00 -12.21
N VAL A 172 4.80 -1.29 -11.85
CA VAL A 172 4.87 0.17 -12.01
C VAL A 172 4.88 0.51 -13.49
N THR A 173 4.06 1.50 -13.87
CA THR A 173 4.03 2.11 -15.19
C THR A 173 4.23 3.62 -15.05
N HIS A 174 4.42 4.33 -16.15
CA HIS A 174 4.53 5.80 -16.17
C HIS A 174 3.27 6.52 -15.62
N GLU A 175 2.15 5.82 -15.49
CA GLU A 175 0.90 6.32 -14.90
C GLU A 175 0.87 6.21 -13.36
N TYR A 176 1.89 5.59 -12.74
CA TYR A 176 1.96 5.47 -11.28
C TYR A 176 2.14 6.85 -10.63
N PRO A 177 1.48 7.15 -9.50
CA PRO A 177 1.52 8.49 -8.92
C PRO A 177 2.86 8.82 -8.25
N PRO A 178 3.14 10.13 -8.02
CA PRO A 178 4.22 10.55 -7.13
C PRO A 178 4.17 9.78 -5.80
N THR A 179 5.31 9.30 -5.33
CA THR A 179 5.37 8.37 -4.20
C THR A 179 6.31 8.85 -3.11
N PHE A 180 5.84 8.82 -1.87
CA PHE A 180 6.67 9.00 -0.67
C PHE A 180 6.97 7.64 -0.04
N LEU A 181 8.24 7.38 0.23
CA LEU A 181 8.72 6.16 0.89
C LEU A 181 9.48 6.50 2.16
N SER A 182 9.16 5.81 3.25
CA SER A 182 9.90 5.92 4.50
C SER A 182 10.18 4.54 5.07
N VAL A 183 11.42 4.32 5.51
CA VAL A 183 11.87 3.07 6.12
C VAL A 183 13.00 3.34 7.10
N GLY A 184 13.00 2.63 8.23
CA GLY A 184 14.09 2.71 9.21
C GLY A 184 15.41 2.16 8.65
N ASP A 185 16.51 2.74 9.08
CA ASP A 185 17.87 2.36 8.63
C ASP A 185 18.34 0.99 9.17
N ALA A 186 17.67 0.47 10.21
CA ALA A 186 17.84 -0.88 10.73
C ALA A 186 16.65 -1.82 10.40
N ASP A 187 15.75 -1.40 9.52
CA ASP A 187 14.63 -2.23 9.06
C ASP A 187 15.12 -3.25 8.03
N PRO A 188 14.83 -4.56 8.19
CA PRO A 188 15.16 -5.56 7.17
C PRO A 188 14.61 -5.26 5.78
N PHE A 189 13.50 -4.49 5.66
CA PHE A 189 12.95 -4.07 4.38
C PHE A 189 13.62 -2.83 3.78
N TYR A 190 14.72 -2.34 4.35
CA TYR A 190 15.45 -1.18 3.82
C TYR A 190 15.84 -1.36 2.34
N SER A 191 16.38 -2.55 1.98
CA SER A 191 16.75 -2.88 0.60
C SER A 191 15.55 -2.87 -0.35
N GLN A 192 14.39 -3.37 0.11
CA GLN A 192 13.13 -3.39 -0.67
C GLN A 192 12.66 -1.97 -1.01
N ASN A 193 12.74 -1.06 -0.05
CA ASN A 193 12.33 0.34 -0.26
C ASN A 193 13.30 1.08 -1.18
N LYS A 194 14.61 0.81 -1.09
CA LYS A 194 15.60 1.37 -2.02
C LYS A 194 15.39 0.86 -3.45
N GLU A 195 15.18 -0.44 -3.62
CA GLU A 195 14.91 -1.06 -4.91
C GLU A 195 13.63 -0.49 -5.54
N PHE A 196 12.58 -0.34 -4.75
CA PHE A 196 11.32 0.23 -5.24
C PHE A 196 11.45 1.71 -5.64
N ALA A 197 12.17 2.52 -4.84
CA ALA A 197 12.46 3.91 -5.20
C ALA A 197 13.25 4.02 -6.52
N GLN A 198 14.17 3.09 -6.78
CA GLN A 198 14.90 3.04 -8.05
C GLN A 198 13.99 2.64 -9.21
N GLY A 199 13.11 1.65 -9.02
CA GLY A 199 12.13 1.23 -10.02
C GLY A 199 11.17 2.36 -10.40
N LEU A 200 10.65 3.08 -9.42
CA LEU A 200 9.80 4.24 -9.66
C LEU A 200 10.53 5.33 -10.47
N LYS A 201 11.77 5.64 -10.10
CA LYS A 201 12.59 6.63 -10.83
C LYS A 201 12.89 6.20 -12.25
N ALA A 202 13.07 4.91 -12.49
CA ALA A 202 13.30 4.37 -13.86
C ALA A 202 12.09 4.60 -14.78
N GLU A 203 10.88 4.62 -14.20
CA GLU A 203 9.63 4.96 -14.91
C GLU A 203 9.35 6.48 -14.91
N ASN A 204 10.31 7.30 -14.49
CA ASN A 204 10.18 8.76 -14.38
C ASN A 204 9.11 9.24 -13.37
N ILE A 205 8.78 8.42 -12.38
CA ILE A 205 7.85 8.79 -11.31
C ILE A 205 8.59 9.64 -10.27
N PRO A 206 8.04 10.79 -9.85
CA PRO A 206 8.58 11.56 -8.74
C PRO A 206 8.57 10.75 -7.44
N VAL A 207 9.72 10.68 -6.77
CA VAL A 207 9.88 9.93 -5.52
C VAL A 207 10.55 10.78 -4.46
N ASP A 208 9.86 10.98 -3.35
CA ASP A 208 10.44 11.51 -2.13
C ASP A 208 10.73 10.38 -1.15
N THR A 209 11.87 10.44 -0.48
CA THR A 209 12.29 9.38 0.44
C THR A 209 12.76 9.95 1.77
N LEU A 210 12.32 9.31 2.85
CA LEU A 210 12.90 9.50 4.18
C LEU A 210 13.66 8.22 4.55
N PHE A 211 14.91 8.14 4.06
CA PHE A 211 15.83 7.06 4.35
C PHE A 211 16.98 7.59 5.19
N TYR A 212 17.18 6.99 6.35
CA TYR A 212 18.23 7.39 7.27
C TYR A 212 19.58 6.76 6.88
N ASP A 213 20.66 7.34 7.40
CA ASP A 213 22.05 7.04 6.99
C ASP A 213 22.70 5.84 7.71
N GLY A 214 21.95 5.15 8.54
CA GLY A 214 22.45 4.02 9.34
C GLY A 214 22.85 4.39 10.76
N SER A 215 22.85 5.67 11.12
CA SER A 215 23.25 6.13 12.46
C SER A 215 22.12 6.16 13.48
N HIS A 216 20.86 6.08 13.01
CA HIS A 216 19.68 6.24 13.87
C HIS A 216 19.19 4.93 14.47
N HIS A 217 19.55 3.79 13.86
CA HIS A 217 19.14 2.44 14.30
C HIS A 217 17.62 2.28 14.42
N LEU A 218 16.88 2.89 13.50
CA LEU A 218 15.42 2.82 13.44
C LEU A 218 14.99 1.49 12.84
N HIS A 219 14.28 0.71 13.64
CA HIS A 219 13.73 -0.57 13.26
C HIS A 219 12.39 -0.42 12.50
N HIS A 220 11.78 -1.57 12.20
CA HIS A 220 10.51 -1.63 11.49
C HIS A 220 9.41 -0.86 12.23
N GLN A 221 8.61 -0.07 11.49
CA GLN A 221 7.49 0.72 12.01
C GLN A 221 7.89 1.73 13.11
N TYR A 222 8.96 2.45 12.90
CA TYR A 222 9.42 3.51 13.80
C TYR A 222 8.54 4.79 13.76
N GLN A 223 7.56 4.88 12.83
CA GLN A 223 6.68 6.03 12.60
C GLN A 223 5.59 6.17 13.69
#